data_5d3abc223e3ca3a39a11b9e6bc188dcc
#
_entry.id   5d3abc223e3ca3a39a11b9e6bc188dcc
#
_cell.length_a   1.000
_cell.length_b   1.000
_cell.length_c   1.000
_cell.angle_alpha   90.00
_cell.angle_beta   90.00
_cell.angle_gamma   90.00
#
_symmetry.space_group_name_H-M   'P 1'
#
loop_
_entity.id
_entity.type
_entity.pdbx_description
1 polymer ?
#
loop_
_entity_poly.entity_id
_entity_poly.type
_entity_poly.pdbx_seq_one_letter_code
_entity_poly.pdbx_strand_id
1 'polypeptide(L)'
;INEREAAVVRIIFDKYVHEGYGPQHIATYLNDNGYRARSGKCWHPASIRGMVRNLTYTGVLRCGDAHSELLQELQIIPAQQFEAAQRIRENRSNRAAQESEYRVPLNIHGQSLLSGNAYCGHCGAKLTLTSSRKWRKLSDGTLDDTLRVRYTCYGKLRKQTGCTGQTGYTVH
;
A
#
# COMPACT_ATOMS: atom_id res chain seq x y z
N ILE A 1 19.45 20.87 12.17
CA ILE A 1 18.63 20.20 11.13
C ILE A 1 19.20 20.53 9.76
N ASN A 2 19.25 19.53 8.86
CA ASN A 2 19.52 19.78 7.45
C ASN A 2 18.21 20.18 6.75
N GLU A 3 18.09 21.45 6.36
CA GLU A 3 16.83 21.99 5.84
C GLU A 3 16.37 21.35 4.54
N ARG A 4 17.30 20.91 3.67
CA ARG A 4 16.96 20.19 2.43
C ARG A 4 16.30 18.85 2.71
N GLU A 5 16.81 18.12 3.71
CA GLU A 5 16.22 16.83 4.12
C GLU A 5 14.91 17.05 4.89
N ALA A 6 14.83 18.09 5.72
CA ALA A 6 13.63 18.45 6.46
C ALA A 6 12.45 18.80 5.50
N ALA A 7 12.74 19.51 4.41
CA ALA A 7 11.75 19.81 3.38
C ALA A 7 11.14 18.53 2.79
N VAL A 8 11.95 17.51 2.52
CA VAL A 8 11.46 16.21 2.01
C VAL A 8 10.60 15.50 3.07
N VAL A 9 10.97 15.57 4.35
CA VAL A 9 10.16 15.00 5.44
C VAL A 9 8.79 15.67 5.48
N ARG A 10 8.72 17.01 5.39
CA ARG A 10 7.45 17.76 5.35
C ARG A 10 6.59 17.33 4.17
N ILE A 11 7.15 17.21 2.97
CA ILE A 11 6.45 16.72 1.78
C ILE A 11 5.87 15.31 2.00
N ILE A 12 6.62 14.40 2.61
CA ILE A 12 6.17 13.04 2.89
C ILE A 12 4.94 13.05 3.81
N PHE A 13 5.00 13.81 4.91
CA PHE A 13 3.90 13.88 5.86
C PHE A 13 2.69 14.61 5.29
N ASP A 14 2.88 15.65 4.51
CA ASP A 14 1.81 16.39 3.84
C ASP A 14 1.04 15.46 2.88
N LYS A 15 1.73 14.79 1.98
CA LYS A 15 1.11 13.82 1.06
C LYS A 15 0.46 12.63 1.76
N TYR A 16 1.02 12.18 2.89
CA TYR A 16 0.47 11.07 3.64
C TYR A 16 -0.82 11.44 4.37
N VAL A 17 -0.85 12.63 5.00
CA VAL A 17 -1.96 13.09 5.86
C VAL A 17 -3.05 13.79 5.06
N HIS A 18 -2.68 14.74 4.20
CA HIS A 18 -3.65 15.60 3.50
C HIS A 18 -4.09 15.03 2.16
N GLU A 19 -3.18 14.45 1.40
CA GLU A 19 -3.52 13.87 0.09
C GLU A 19 -3.89 12.37 0.18
N GLY A 20 -3.72 11.73 1.35
CA GLY A 20 -4.07 10.33 1.53
C GLY A 20 -3.19 9.34 0.77
N TYR A 21 -2.02 9.75 0.32
CA TYR A 21 -1.12 8.89 -0.45
C TYR A 21 -0.58 7.72 0.39
N GLY A 22 -0.48 6.55 -0.25
CA GLY A 22 0.23 5.41 0.34
C GLY A 22 1.74 5.53 0.16
N PRO A 23 2.54 4.77 0.94
CA PRO A 23 4.00 4.82 0.87
C PRO A 23 4.57 4.56 -0.53
N GLN A 24 3.90 3.73 -1.35
CA GLN A 24 4.28 3.47 -2.73
C GLN A 24 4.13 4.73 -3.60
N HIS A 25 2.99 5.40 -3.53
CA HIS A 25 2.73 6.60 -4.31
C HIS A 25 3.66 7.75 -3.92
N ILE A 26 3.94 7.89 -2.60
CA ILE A 26 4.89 8.91 -2.12
C ILE A 26 6.30 8.63 -2.66
N ALA A 27 6.76 7.38 -2.61
CA ALA A 27 8.07 7.02 -3.14
C ALA A 27 8.18 7.30 -4.65
N THR A 28 7.15 6.94 -5.41
CA THR A 28 7.05 7.24 -6.85
C THR A 28 7.08 8.75 -7.09
N TYR A 29 6.24 9.52 -6.39
CA TYR A 29 6.21 10.97 -6.51
C TYR A 29 7.59 11.61 -6.24
N LEU A 30 8.27 11.21 -5.17
CA LEU A 30 9.60 11.75 -4.85
C LEU A 30 10.64 11.43 -5.94
N ASN A 31 10.61 10.21 -6.46
CA ASN A 31 11.52 9.76 -7.51
C ASN A 31 11.29 10.49 -8.82
N ASP A 32 10.04 10.68 -9.23
CA ASP A 32 9.65 11.35 -10.47
C ASP A 32 9.98 12.86 -10.43
N ASN A 33 9.90 13.47 -9.24
CA ASN A 33 10.29 14.85 -9.01
C ASN A 33 11.79 15.04 -8.70
N GLY A 34 12.61 14.00 -8.91
CA GLY A 34 14.06 14.08 -8.79
C GLY A 34 14.61 14.06 -7.37
N TYR A 35 13.76 13.91 -6.34
CA TYR A 35 14.24 13.76 -4.96
C TYR A 35 14.98 12.43 -4.79
N ARG A 36 16.09 12.47 -4.07
CA ARG A 36 16.90 11.27 -3.76
C ARG A 36 17.09 11.12 -2.25
N ALA A 37 17.21 9.88 -1.80
CA ALA A 37 17.55 9.59 -0.43
C ALA A 37 18.98 10.06 -0.11
N ARG A 38 19.35 10.18 1.19
CA ARG A 38 20.69 10.57 1.62
C ARG A 38 21.80 9.75 0.99
N SER A 39 21.55 8.48 0.65
CA SER A 39 22.49 7.59 -0.05
C SER A 39 22.60 7.85 -1.55
N GLY A 40 21.90 8.84 -2.11
CA GLY A 40 21.80 9.10 -3.55
C GLY A 40 20.86 8.14 -4.31
N LYS A 41 20.33 7.12 -3.65
CA LYS A 41 19.43 6.12 -4.26
C LYS A 41 17.98 6.63 -4.35
N CYS A 42 17.19 5.94 -5.18
CA CYS A 42 15.76 6.17 -5.25
C CYS A 42 15.06 5.86 -3.92
N TRP A 43 13.97 6.57 -3.67
CA TRP A 43 13.11 6.32 -2.53
C TRP A 43 12.39 4.98 -2.68
N HIS A 44 12.35 4.22 -1.59
CA HIS A 44 11.66 2.95 -1.51
C HIS A 44 10.48 3.04 -0.52
N PRO A 45 9.34 2.38 -0.78
CA PRO A 45 8.17 2.42 0.12
C PRO A 45 8.46 2.03 1.56
N ALA A 46 9.41 1.12 1.78
CA ALA A 46 9.83 0.73 3.13
C ALA A 46 10.47 1.88 3.90
N SER A 47 11.28 2.72 3.23
CA SER A 47 11.88 3.92 3.82
C SER A 47 10.80 4.92 4.24
N ILE A 48 9.81 5.17 3.38
CA ILE A 48 8.68 6.04 3.70
C ILE A 48 7.90 5.52 4.91
N ARG A 49 7.63 4.20 4.98
CA ARG A 49 6.99 3.58 6.15
C ARG A 49 7.78 3.77 7.43
N GLY A 50 9.11 3.66 7.36
CA GLY A 50 9.99 3.92 8.49
C GLY A 50 9.93 5.38 8.95
N MET A 51 9.96 6.32 8.00
CA MET A 51 9.90 7.76 8.30
C MET A 51 8.58 8.16 8.96
N VAL A 52 7.44 7.70 8.44
CA VAL A 52 6.11 7.99 9.02
C VAL A 52 5.97 7.49 10.45
N ARG A 53 6.75 6.48 10.87
CA ARG A 53 6.76 5.94 12.24
C ARG A 53 7.72 6.64 13.18
N ASN A 54 8.64 7.43 12.66
CA ASN A 54 9.74 7.98 13.44
C ASN A 54 9.30 9.23 14.21
N LEU A 55 9.18 9.07 15.53
CA LEU A 55 8.80 10.14 16.47
C LEU A 55 9.81 11.30 16.50
N THR A 56 11.07 11.05 16.16
CA THR A 56 12.12 12.07 16.21
C THR A 56 11.78 13.32 15.39
N TYR A 57 10.98 13.19 14.34
CA TYR A 57 10.54 14.34 13.54
C TYR A 57 9.62 15.32 14.27
N THR A 58 9.05 14.92 15.41
CA THR A 58 8.27 15.81 16.29
C THR A 58 9.15 16.55 17.30
N GLY A 59 10.47 16.33 17.28
CA GLY A 59 11.39 16.90 18.26
C GLY A 59 11.55 16.07 19.55
N VAL A 60 10.98 14.86 19.60
CA VAL A 60 11.12 13.95 20.74
C VAL A 60 12.09 12.83 20.39
N LEU A 61 13.15 12.70 21.14
CA LEU A 61 14.10 11.59 20.99
C LEU A 61 13.65 10.39 21.81
N ARG A 62 13.86 9.20 21.26
CA ARG A 62 13.54 7.95 21.92
C ARG A 62 14.79 7.08 22.10
N CYS A 63 14.97 6.56 23.31
CA CYS A 63 16.00 5.56 23.63
C CYS A 63 15.36 4.41 24.41
N GLY A 64 15.11 3.28 23.73
CA GLY A 64 14.32 2.18 24.32
C GLY A 64 12.90 2.65 24.64
N ASP A 65 12.51 2.58 25.90
CA ASP A 65 11.20 3.04 26.40
C ASP A 65 11.23 4.48 26.95
N ALA A 66 12.42 5.08 27.07
CA ALA A 66 12.59 6.46 27.53
C ALA A 66 12.38 7.45 26.37
N HIS A 67 11.71 8.56 26.69
CA HIS A 67 11.48 9.68 25.78
C HIS A 67 12.08 10.95 26.36
N SER A 68 12.68 11.79 25.52
CA SER A 68 13.13 13.12 25.92
C SER A 68 11.97 14.07 26.07
N GLU A 69 12.22 15.22 26.68
CA GLU A 69 11.37 16.39 26.53
C GLU A 69 11.37 16.87 25.06
N LEU A 70 10.40 17.72 24.74
CA LEU A 70 10.28 18.31 23.40
C LEU A 70 11.44 19.27 23.13
N LEU A 71 12.26 18.93 22.15
CA LEU A 71 13.34 19.77 21.64
C LEU A 71 12.86 20.52 20.40
N GLN A 72 12.42 21.75 20.58
CA GLN A 72 11.84 22.58 19.51
C GLN A 72 12.79 22.76 18.32
N GLU A 73 14.09 22.85 18.57
CA GLU A 73 15.13 22.96 17.54
C GLU A 73 15.26 21.73 16.64
N LEU A 74 14.77 20.56 17.08
CA LEU A 74 14.75 19.33 16.31
C LEU A 74 13.39 19.04 15.66
N GLN A 75 12.37 19.85 15.94
CA GLN A 75 11.04 19.65 15.42
C GLN A 75 10.96 20.00 13.92
N ILE A 76 10.62 19.03 13.10
CA ILE A 76 10.41 19.17 11.66
C ILE A 76 8.92 19.26 11.31
N ILE A 77 8.09 18.48 12.03
CA ILE A 77 6.64 18.43 11.84
C ILE A 77 5.91 18.64 13.19
N PRO A 78 4.70 19.22 13.17
CA PRO A 78 3.87 19.35 14.37
C PRO A 78 3.43 17.97 14.90
N ALA A 79 3.32 17.84 16.23
CA ALA A 79 2.84 16.61 16.86
C ALA A 79 1.47 16.16 16.34
N GLN A 80 0.55 17.11 16.11
CA GLN A 80 -0.79 16.83 15.55
C GLN A 80 -0.74 16.14 14.18
N GLN A 81 0.18 16.57 13.30
CA GLN A 81 0.35 15.96 11.98
C GLN A 81 0.93 14.55 12.10
N PHE A 82 1.84 14.32 13.03
CA PHE A 82 2.36 12.99 13.31
C PHE A 82 1.27 12.06 13.84
N GLU A 83 0.45 12.50 14.79
CA GLU A 83 -0.68 11.72 15.32
C GLU A 83 -1.69 11.37 14.23
N ALA A 84 -2.03 12.34 13.36
CA ALA A 84 -2.89 12.09 12.21
C ALA A 84 -2.31 10.99 11.30
N ALA A 85 -1.01 11.02 11.04
CA ALA A 85 -0.32 9.99 10.27
C ALA A 85 -0.39 8.61 10.95
N GLN A 86 -0.27 8.54 12.30
CA GLN A 86 -0.42 7.27 13.03
C GLN A 86 -1.85 6.72 12.94
N ARG A 87 -2.88 7.55 13.10
CA ARG A 87 -4.29 7.14 12.93
C ARG A 87 -4.56 6.58 11.54
N ILE A 88 -4.06 7.26 10.49
CA ILE A 88 -4.18 6.76 9.11
C ILE A 88 -3.47 5.41 8.95
N ARG A 89 -2.29 5.25 9.54
CA ARG A 89 -1.52 3.99 9.51
C ARG A 89 -2.28 2.85 10.18
N GLU A 90 -2.85 3.10 11.36
CA GLU A 90 -3.62 2.12 12.12
C GLU A 90 -4.87 1.68 11.35
N ASN A 91 -5.61 2.62 10.80
CA ASN A 91 -6.78 2.34 9.96
C ASN A 91 -6.43 1.53 8.70
N ARG A 92 -5.22 1.69 8.16
CA ARG A 92 -4.73 0.92 7.00
C ARG A 92 -4.13 -0.43 7.38
N SER A 93 -3.90 -0.70 8.66
CA SER A 93 -3.31 -1.97 9.09
C SER A 93 -4.27 -3.13 8.87
N ASN A 94 -3.74 -4.28 8.44
CA ASN A 94 -4.55 -5.50 8.29
C ASN A 94 -5.21 -5.94 9.60
N ARG A 95 -4.66 -5.54 10.74
CA ARG A 95 -5.18 -5.84 12.07
C ARG A 95 -6.49 -5.10 12.33
N ALA A 96 -6.55 -3.80 12.07
CA ALA A 96 -7.79 -3.03 12.17
C ALA A 96 -8.85 -3.54 11.17
N ALA A 97 -8.44 -4.02 9.99
CA ALA A 97 -9.34 -4.64 9.03
C ALA A 97 -9.88 -6.00 9.47
N GLN A 98 -9.21 -6.70 10.38
CA GLN A 98 -9.69 -7.98 10.95
C GLN A 98 -10.71 -7.76 12.08
N GLU A 99 -10.61 -6.65 12.80
CA GLU A 99 -11.47 -6.32 13.92
C GLU A 99 -12.75 -5.55 13.49
N SER A 100 -12.80 -5.09 12.24
CA SER A 100 -13.97 -4.38 11.72
C SER A 100 -15.04 -5.33 11.21
N GLU A 101 -16.22 -5.26 11.79
CA GLU A 101 -17.43 -5.98 11.38
C GLU A 101 -17.90 -5.60 9.97
N TYR A 102 -17.53 -4.41 9.50
CA TYR A 102 -17.83 -3.89 8.16
C TYR A 102 -16.53 -3.66 7.38
N ARG A 103 -16.09 -4.67 6.66
CA ARG A 103 -15.02 -4.51 5.68
C ARG A 103 -15.57 -3.84 4.41
N VAL A 104 -15.45 -2.53 4.33
CA VAL A 104 -15.56 -1.87 3.03
C VAL A 104 -14.25 -2.13 2.27
N PRO A 105 -14.29 -2.85 1.14
CA PRO A 105 -13.10 -3.07 0.35
C PRO A 105 -12.64 -1.74 -0.25
N LEU A 106 -11.52 -1.23 0.21
CA LEU A 106 -10.94 0.05 -0.27
C LEU A 106 -10.25 -0.06 -1.65
N ASN A 107 -10.51 -1.10 -2.41
CA ASN A 107 -9.92 -1.26 -3.74
C ASN A 107 -10.84 -0.66 -4.82
N ILE A 108 -10.89 0.67 -4.86
CA ILE A 108 -11.69 1.45 -5.80
C ILE A 108 -11.01 1.60 -7.18
N HIS A 109 -9.76 1.17 -7.34
CA HIS A 109 -8.98 1.36 -8.56
C HIS A 109 -8.77 0.09 -9.40
N GLY A 110 -9.58 -0.94 -9.20
CA GLY A 110 -9.56 -2.13 -10.05
C GLY A 110 -10.35 -1.92 -11.34
N GLN A 111 -9.81 -2.32 -12.48
CA GLN A 111 -10.52 -2.38 -13.76
C GLN A 111 -11.75 -3.32 -13.73
N SER A 112 -11.99 -3.98 -12.63
CA SER A 112 -13.05 -4.98 -12.46
C SER A 112 -13.97 -4.61 -11.31
N LEU A 113 -15.27 -4.52 -11.61
CA LEU A 113 -16.35 -4.07 -10.71
C LEU A 113 -16.44 -4.85 -9.40
N LEU A 114 -16.05 -6.13 -9.38
CA LEU A 114 -16.19 -7.02 -8.22
C LEU A 114 -14.87 -7.23 -7.47
N SER A 115 -13.83 -6.44 -7.77
CA SER A 115 -12.54 -6.55 -7.07
C SER A 115 -12.71 -6.33 -5.57
N GLY A 116 -12.40 -7.36 -4.79
CA GLY A 116 -12.52 -7.34 -3.33
C GLY A 116 -13.90 -7.65 -2.75
N ASN A 117 -14.95 -7.70 -3.59
CA ASN A 117 -16.34 -7.95 -3.18
C ASN A 117 -16.87 -9.34 -3.59
N ALA A 118 -16.10 -10.11 -4.32
CA ALA A 118 -16.47 -11.45 -4.74
C ALA A 118 -15.87 -12.51 -3.82
N TYR A 119 -16.68 -13.49 -3.43
CA TYR A 119 -16.31 -14.59 -2.55
C TYR A 119 -16.59 -15.94 -3.21
N CYS A 120 -15.80 -16.93 -2.87
CA CYS A 120 -15.99 -18.30 -3.36
C CYS A 120 -17.22 -18.93 -2.69
N GLY A 121 -18.21 -19.38 -3.49
CA GLY A 121 -19.40 -20.04 -3.01
C GLY A 121 -19.16 -21.39 -2.30
N HIS A 122 -17.97 -22.00 -2.47
CA HIS A 122 -17.63 -23.28 -1.84
C HIS A 122 -16.94 -23.12 -0.49
N CYS A 123 -16.03 -22.13 -0.32
CA CYS A 123 -15.23 -22.01 0.89
C CYS A 123 -15.26 -20.62 1.55
N GLY A 124 -16.07 -19.70 1.02
CA GLY A 124 -16.18 -18.34 1.55
C GLY A 124 -14.92 -17.46 1.40
N ALA A 125 -13.82 -17.99 0.87
CA ALA A 125 -12.60 -17.21 0.69
C ALA A 125 -12.79 -16.15 -0.42
N LYS A 126 -12.08 -15.02 -0.29
CA LYS A 126 -12.11 -13.98 -1.32
C LYS A 126 -11.65 -14.51 -2.67
N LEU A 127 -12.31 -14.06 -3.72
CA LEU A 127 -11.82 -14.22 -5.08
C LEU A 127 -10.81 -13.13 -5.39
N THR A 128 -9.67 -13.56 -5.93
CA THR A 128 -8.60 -12.65 -6.37
C THR A 128 -8.56 -12.58 -7.88
N LEU A 129 -8.28 -11.39 -8.41
CA LEU A 129 -8.06 -11.22 -9.85
C LEU A 129 -6.69 -11.80 -10.22
N THR A 130 -6.71 -12.66 -11.20
CA THR A 130 -5.50 -13.15 -11.86
C THR A 130 -5.57 -12.79 -13.33
N SER A 131 -4.49 -12.23 -13.85
CA SER A 131 -4.36 -11.94 -15.27
C SER A 131 -3.35 -12.91 -15.89
N SER A 132 -3.66 -13.41 -17.07
CA SER A 132 -2.72 -14.20 -17.86
C SER A 132 -2.69 -13.67 -19.29
N ARG A 133 -1.48 -13.40 -19.79
CA ARG A 133 -1.23 -13.22 -21.22
C ARG A 133 -0.72 -14.54 -21.76
N LYS A 134 -1.44 -15.14 -22.70
CA LYS A 134 -0.90 -16.22 -23.52
C LYS A 134 -0.65 -15.67 -24.91
N TRP A 135 0.60 -15.61 -25.26
CA TRP A 135 1.03 -15.44 -26.65
C TRP A 135 0.62 -16.70 -27.42
N ARG A 136 -0.45 -16.62 -28.17
CA ARG A 136 -0.91 -17.73 -29.02
C ARG A 136 -0.75 -17.31 -30.47
N LYS A 137 0.01 -18.07 -31.24
CA LYS A 137 0.07 -17.89 -32.68
C LYS A 137 -1.23 -18.42 -33.27
N LEU A 138 -2.00 -17.57 -33.90
CA LEU A 138 -3.21 -17.94 -34.64
C LEU A 138 -2.84 -18.63 -35.95
N SER A 139 -3.80 -19.32 -36.58
CA SER A 139 -3.62 -20.05 -37.86
C SER A 139 -3.19 -19.15 -39.00
N ASP A 140 -3.46 -17.84 -38.89
CA ASP A 140 -3.08 -16.81 -39.88
C ASP A 140 -1.68 -16.22 -39.62
N GLY A 141 -0.97 -16.72 -38.60
CA GLY A 141 0.36 -16.25 -38.21
C GLY A 141 0.40 -15.02 -37.30
N THR A 142 -0.76 -14.41 -36.97
CA THR A 142 -0.85 -13.29 -36.03
C THR A 142 -0.70 -13.77 -34.60
N LEU A 143 -0.24 -12.87 -33.72
CA LEU A 143 -0.10 -13.15 -32.29
C LEU A 143 -1.35 -12.64 -31.55
N ASP A 144 -2.08 -13.55 -30.91
CA ASP A 144 -3.14 -13.20 -29.96
C ASP A 144 -2.50 -12.72 -28.64
N ASP A 145 -2.56 -11.42 -28.38
CA ASP A 145 -2.07 -10.74 -27.18
C ASP A 145 -3.21 -10.42 -26.18
N THR A 146 -4.29 -11.17 -26.23
CA THR A 146 -5.47 -10.87 -25.41
C THR A 146 -5.18 -11.11 -23.93
N LEU A 147 -5.33 -10.04 -23.14
CA LEU A 147 -5.26 -10.10 -21.67
C LEU A 147 -6.53 -10.78 -21.15
N ARG A 148 -6.38 -11.97 -20.60
CA ARG A 148 -7.49 -12.69 -19.96
C ARG A 148 -7.47 -12.40 -18.46
N VAL A 149 -8.54 -11.81 -17.95
CA VAL A 149 -8.73 -11.53 -16.52
C VAL A 149 -9.73 -12.54 -15.95
N ARG A 150 -9.40 -13.16 -14.84
CA ARG A 150 -10.24 -14.17 -14.18
C ARG A 150 -10.29 -13.92 -12.68
N TYR A 151 -11.44 -14.21 -12.06
CA TYR A 151 -11.54 -14.36 -10.63
C TYR A 151 -11.15 -15.77 -10.20
N THR A 152 -10.19 -15.89 -9.30
CA THR A 152 -9.70 -17.18 -8.80
C THR A 152 -9.86 -17.25 -7.28
N CYS A 153 -10.31 -18.39 -6.77
CA CYS A 153 -10.44 -18.59 -5.34
C CYS A 153 -9.06 -18.58 -4.66
N TYR A 154 -8.85 -17.65 -3.73
CA TYR A 154 -7.60 -17.52 -2.99
C TYR A 154 -7.27 -18.78 -2.17
N GLY A 155 -8.29 -19.40 -1.54
CA GLY A 155 -8.13 -20.63 -0.77
C GLY A 155 -7.61 -21.79 -1.62
N LYS A 156 -8.13 -21.93 -2.86
CA LYS A 156 -7.67 -22.96 -3.81
C LYS A 156 -6.26 -22.64 -4.34
N LEU A 157 -6.00 -21.39 -4.69
CA LEU A 157 -4.70 -20.96 -5.20
C LEU A 157 -3.57 -21.25 -4.21
N ARG A 158 -3.82 -21.02 -2.93
CA ARG A 158 -2.86 -21.24 -1.84
C ARG A 158 -2.90 -22.64 -1.25
N LYS A 159 -3.80 -23.51 -1.68
CA LYS A 159 -4.03 -24.87 -1.15
C LYS A 159 -4.29 -24.88 0.37
N GLN A 160 -4.77 -23.79 0.93
CA GLN A 160 -4.96 -23.64 2.38
C GLN A 160 -6.30 -24.19 2.88
N THR A 161 -7.33 -24.20 2.04
CA THR A 161 -8.70 -24.56 2.45
C THR A 161 -9.21 -25.87 1.86
N GLY A 162 -8.42 -26.61 1.08
CA GLY A 162 -8.88 -27.79 0.37
C GLY A 162 -10.07 -27.54 -0.60
N CYS A 163 -10.25 -26.28 -1.00
CA CYS A 163 -11.38 -25.87 -1.84
C CYS A 163 -11.38 -26.57 -3.18
N THR A 164 -12.47 -27.27 -3.50
CA THR A 164 -12.69 -27.96 -4.77
C THR A 164 -13.45 -27.09 -5.79
N GLY A 165 -13.84 -25.88 -5.41
CA GLY A 165 -14.58 -24.95 -6.24
C GLY A 165 -13.89 -24.63 -7.58
N GLN A 166 -14.67 -24.24 -8.58
CA GLN A 166 -14.16 -23.87 -9.90
C GLN A 166 -13.15 -22.74 -9.80
N THR A 167 -12.05 -22.89 -10.51
CA THR A 167 -11.06 -21.83 -10.70
C THR A 167 -11.37 -21.07 -11.97
N GLY A 168 -11.74 -19.84 -11.80
CA GLY A 168 -11.79 -18.89 -12.90
C GLY A 168 -13.18 -18.58 -13.41
N TYR A 169 -13.72 -17.47 -12.93
CA TYR A 169 -14.80 -16.76 -13.60
C TYR A 169 -14.17 -15.75 -14.55
N THR A 170 -14.42 -15.91 -15.84
CA THR A 170 -13.94 -14.95 -16.85
C THR A 170 -14.75 -13.66 -16.73
N VAL A 171 -14.06 -12.54 -16.72
CA VAL A 171 -14.69 -11.22 -16.80
C VAL A 171 -14.71 -10.86 -18.28
N HIS A 172 -15.89 -10.68 -18.83
CA HIS A 172 -16.11 -10.15 -20.18
C HIS A 172 -16.32 -8.66 -20.12
#